data_2194b54b840032ae48a780b0ae118227
#
_entry.id   2194b54b840032ae48a780b0ae118227
#
_cell.length_a   1.000
_cell.length_b   1.000
_cell.length_c   1.000
_cell.angle_alpha   90.00
_cell.angle_beta   90.00
_cell.angle_gamma   90.00
#
_symmetry.space_group_name_H-M   'P 1'
#
loop_
_entity.id
_entity.type
_entity.pdbx_description
1 polymer ?
#
loop_
_entity_poly.entity_id
_entity_poly.type
_entity_poly.pdbx_seq_one_letter_code
_entity_poly.pdbx_strand_id
1 'polypeptide(L)'
;SFANLQDSENPPPQMPSDITYPNYALLLFGTYCQSCFKVPGPFVHWAGRLRFCLACIDKKTISTADPTVTGLWLQCPAWSLKLPKGKGRCLYIKEDCERVLQEKGRLKDNQTLLNDFTEAQIKVCQERSEHASLCSRWAQGLWKKRKKDLNSMRLERQRQVSVKLRAEGWGPELDFLGPDGIANLPGADKAQALTERIWSNILPALIEFLEEIRVIRLERERNDLIQCRMEMLYPRYEEYLQTRPHRLPHPAFADICGEEPFRALIFSTPADDHSPLPKPDQLKNDFAKASKAWVESRSQMLEALLPSNCPRLDIAATFFRCQWCTEPISYPRILKHSCLSTSKIRSKPSDEDLELYKYAWRGWPWNLGGDQVEFNEEAAGYARDIISVCGADPQEVSAEAMNELDCRVECLRCSQGVRKVRLAMRWTTA
;
A
#
# COMPACT_ATOMS: atom_id res chain seq x y z
N SER A 1 7.22 48.75 24.23
CA SER A 1 8.08 49.75 23.58
C SER A 1 8.94 49.07 22.52
N PHE A 2 9.15 49.74 21.38
CA PHE A 2 10.01 49.23 20.29
C PHE A 2 11.45 49.00 20.75
N ALA A 3 11.94 49.75 21.75
CA ALA A 3 13.22 49.59 22.39
C ALA A 3 13.38 48.21 23.02
N ASN A 4 12.34 47.65 23.67
CA ASN A 4 12.40 46.32 24.28
C ASN A 4 12.46 45.17 23.25
N LEU A 5 12.16 45.42 21.99
CA LEU A 5 12.24 44.42 20.91
C LEU A 5 13.65 44.34 20.31
N GLN A 6 14.49 45.38 20.48
CA GLN A 6 15.88 45.35 20.03
C GLN A 6 16.77 44.49 20.95
N ASP A 7 16.36 44.29 22.20
CA ASP A 7 17.04 43.40 23.16
C ASP A 7 16.57 41.94 23.07
N SER A 8 15.70 41.61 22.12
CA SER A 8 15.22 40.25 21.91
C SER A 8 16.23 39.38 21.15
N GLU A 9 16.18 38.06 21.32
CA GLU A 9 17.02 37.07 20.57
C GLU A 9 16.97 37.25 19.04
N ASN A 10 15.92 37.86 18.51
CA ASN A 10 15.76 38.10 17.06
C ASN A 10 15.12 39.48 16.87
N PRO A 11 15.90 40.56 16.99
CA PRO A 11 15.42 41.91 16.89
C PRO A 11 14.92 42.21 15.46
N PRO A 12 13.87 43.03 15.29
CA PRO A 12 13.49 43.50 13.99
C PRO A 12 14.60 44.35 13.35
N PRO A 13 14.67 44.43 12.03
CA PRO A 13 15.59 45.31 11.35
C PRO A 13 15.43 46.78 11.81
N GLN A 14 16.50 47.52 11.78
CA GLN A 14 16.49 48.92 12.15
C GLN A 14 15.47 49.68 11.27
N MET A 15 14.68 50.60 11.90
CA MET A 15 13.72 51.40 11.17
C MET A 15 14.40 52.37 10.21
N PRO A 16 14.06 52.37 8.92
CA PRO A 16 14.61 53.31 7.97
C PRO A 16 13.97 54.71 8.11
N SER A 17 14.61 55.74 7.60
CA SER A 17 14.21 57.12 7.73
C SER A 17 12.97 57.49 6.91
N ASP A 18 12.58 56.67 5.93
CA ASP A 18 11.49 56.93 5.01
C ASP A 18 10.10 56.43 5.50
N ILE A 19 10.02 55.94 6.77
CA ILE A 19 8.77 55.48 7.38
C ILE A 19 8.66 55.97 8.82
N THR A 20 7.45 56.27 9.28
CA THR A 20 7.21 56.65 10.69
C THR A 20 7.11 55.43 11.60
N TYR A 21 7.42 55.59 12.88
CA TYR A 21 7.31 54.50 13.90
C TYR A 21 5.96 53.78 13.90
N PRO A 22 4.79 54.47 13.90
CA PRO A 22 3.53 53.75 13.86
C PRO A 22 3.34 52.92 12.61
N ASN A 23 3.73 53.43 11.44
CA ASN A 23 3.59 52.74 10.17
C ASN A 23 4.56 51.55 10.10
N TYR A 24 5.77 51.70 10.62
CA TYR A 24 6.73 50.58 10.69
C TYR A 24 6.24 49.47 11.64
N ALA A 25 5.71 49.84 12.79
CA ALA A 25 5.10 48.84 13.70
C ALA A 25 3.91 48.14 13.06
N LEU A 26 3.05 48.85 12.34
CA LEU A 26 1.94 48.22 11.58
C LEU A 26 2.43 47.34 10.45
N LEU A 27 3.54 47.70 9.78
CA LEU A 27 4.14 46.87 8.74
C LEU A 27 4.70 45.56 9.29
N LEU A 28 5.40 45.60 10.45
CA LEU A 28 6.02 44.42 11.05
C LEU A 28 5.00 43.49 11.74
N PHE A 29 4.10 44.07 12.54
CA PHE A 29 3.25 43.32 13.49
C PHE A 29 1.75 43.44 13.19
N GLY A 30 1.34 44.35 12.29
CA GLY A 30 -0.06 44.51 11.92
C GLY A 30 -0.61 43.30 11.22
N THR A 31 -1.89 43.04 11.41
CA THR A 31 -2.63 41.94 10.77
C THR A 31 -3.59 42.42 9.68
N TYR A 32 -3.98 43.70 9.71
CA TYR A 32 -4.95 44.24 8.79
C TYR A 32 -4.32 44.88 7.56
N CYS A 33 -5.09 44.95 6.47
CA CYS A 33 -4.74 45.65 5.24
C CYS A 33 -4.59 47.17 5.49
N GLN A 34 -3.41 47.72 5.21
CA GLN A 34 -3.12 49.15 5.39
C GLN A 34 -3.77 50.07 4.35
N SER A 35 -4.39 49.48 3.31
CA SER A 35 -5.14 50.24 2.29
C SER A 35 -6.63 50.42 2.64
N CYS A 36 -7.31 49.36 3.12
CA CYS A 36 -8.73 49.43 3.42
C CYS A 36 -9.05 49.36 4.92
N PHE A 37 -8.16 48.88 5.77
CA PHE A 37 -8.31 48.69 7.22
C PHE A 37 -9.50 47.81 7.66
N LYS A 38 -10.15 47.11 6.70
CA LYS A 38 -11.39 46.35 6.95
C LYS A 38 -11.17 44.88 7.19
N VAL A 39 -10.15 44.29 6.53
CA VAL A 39 -9.91 42.87 6.50
C VAL A 39 -8.42 42.57 6.72
N PRO A 40 -8.03 41.31 7.10
CA PRO A 40 -6.66 40.95 7.19
C PRO A 40 -5.86 41.17 5.90
N GLY A 41 -4.61 41.63 6.03
CA GLY A 41 -3.67 41.89 4.95
C GLY A 41 -2.50 40.95 5.00
N PRO A 42 -2.61 39.70 4.51
CA PRO A 42 -1.55 38.71 4.63
C PRO A 42 -0.37 38.98 3.70
N PHE A 43 -0.53 39.86 2.71
CA PHE A 43 0.49 40.11 1.70
C PHE A 43 1.27 41.39 2.05
N VAL A 44 2.55 41.24 2.34
CA VAL A 44 3.46 42.34 2.71
C VAL A 44 4.38 42.69 1.58
N HIS A 45 4.31 43.90 1.10
CA HIS A 45 5.29 44.46 0.19
C HIS A 45 6.32 45.26 1.00
N TRP A 46 7.40 44.62 1.40
CA TRP A 46 8.42 45.20 2.30
C TRP A 46 9.06 46.48 1.74
N ALA A 47 9.46 46.47 0.45
CA ALA A 47 10.06 47.61 -0.20
C ALA A 47 9.06 48.77 -0.43
N GLY A 48 7.79 48.43 -0.64
CA GLY A 48 6.71 49.40 -0.75
C GLY A 48 6.16 49.88 0.58
N ARG A 49 6.62 49.36 1.73
CA ARG A 49 6.20 49.73 3.08
C ARG A 49 4.69 49.50 3.36
N LEU A 50 4.04 48.58 2.67
CA LEU A 50 2.59 48.38 2.74
C LEU A 50 2.22 46.90 2.90
N ARG A 51 1.10 46.69 3.56
CA ARG A 51 0.45 45.39 3.75
C ARG A 51 -0.93 45.43 3.09
N PHE A 52 -1.26 44.41 2.29
CA PHE A 52 -2.48 44.37 1.49
C PHE A 52 -3.32 43.11 1.76
N CYS A 53 -4.64 43.25 1.58
CA CYS A 53 -5.54 42.15 1.25
C CYS A 53 -5.56 41.93 -0.27
N LEU A 54 -6.07 40.78 -0.71
CA LEU A 54 -6.10 40.42 -2.14
C LEU A 54 -6.86 41.43 -3.00
N ALA A 55 -8.02 41.90 -2.54
CA ALA A 55 -8.82 42.89 -3.26
C ALA A 55 -8.12 44.26 -3.40
N CYS A 56 -7.30 44.66 -2.43
CA CYS A 56 -6.52 45.89 -2.52
C CYS A 56 -5.28 45.78 -3.39
N ILE A 57 -4.68 44.57 -3.50
CA ILE A 57 -3.61 44.33 -4.45
C ILE A 57 -4.09 44.68 -5.86
N ASP A 58 -5.19 44.10 -6.32
CA ASP A 58 -5.70 44.34 -7.67
C ASP A 58 -6.05 45.81 -7.95
N LYS A 59 -6.46 46.55 -6.92
CA LYS A 59 -6.82 47.99 -7.05
C LYS A 59 -5.60 48.90 -7.01
N LYS A 60 -4.63 48.60 -6.15
CA LYS A 60 -3.51 49.50 -5.81
C LYS A 60 -2.21 49.17 -6.50
N THR A 61 -2.15 48.07 -7.27
CA THR A 61 -0.94 47.67 -7.98
C THR A 61 -1.16 47.58 -9.48
N ILE A 62 -0.07 47.64 -10.22
CA ILE A 62 -0.02 47.50 -11.68
C ILE A 62 1.05 46.46 -12.04
N SER A 63 0.83 45.73 -13.12
CA SER A 63 1.84 44.76 -13.61
C SER A 63 3.11 45.49 -14.06
N THR A 64 4.28 44.93 -13.74
CA THR A 64 5.56 45.45 -14.26
C THR A 64 5.66 45.36 -15.79
N ALA A 65 4.85 44.52 -16.43
CA ALA A 65 4.76 44.38 -17.87
C ALA A 65 3.79 45.34 -18.54
N ASP A 66 3.11 46.18 -17.75
CA ASP A 66 2.17 47.19 -18.31
C ASP A 66 2.95 48.24 -19.08
N PRO A 67 2.54 48.57 -20.33
CA PRO A 67 3.21 49.58 -21.16
C PRO A 67 3.35 50.95 -20.53
N THR A 68 2.40 51.36 -19.67
CA THR A 68 2.37 52.70 -19.02
C THR A 68 3.51 52.88 -18.00
N VAL A 69 4.06 51.81 -17.48
CA VAL A 69 5.14 51.83 -16.47
C VAL A 69 6.47 51.25 -17.01
N THR A 70 6.56 51.03 -18.31
CA THR A 70 7.79 50.60 -18.98
C THR A 70 8.92 51.61 -18.74
N GLY A 71 10.10 51.12 -18.32
CA GLY A 71 11.24 51.95 -18.00
C GLY A 71 11.35 52.40 -16.53
N LEU A 72 10.42 52.01 -15.66
CA LEU A 72 10.50 52.25 -14.20
C LEU A 72 11.19 51.13 -13.40
N TRP A 73 11.75 50.15 -14.05
CA TRP A 73 12.24 48.92 -13.45
C TRP A 73 13.31 49.05 -12.34
N LEU A 74 14.06 50.16 -12.31
CA LEU A 74 14.97 50.45 -11.20
C LEU A 74 14.50 51.62 -10.33
N GLN A 75 13.44 52.27 -10.69
CA GLN A 75 12.94 53.53 -10.05
C GLN A 75 11.73 53.34 -9.15
N CYS A 76 11.05 52.18 -9.30
CA CYS A 76 9.94 51.78 -8.41
C CYS A 76 10.25 50.40 -7.85
N PRO A 77 9.99 50.14 -6.54
CA PRO A 77 10.22 48.84 -5.95
C PRO A 77 9.26 47.80 -6.55
N ALA A 78 9.84 46.80 -7.23
CA ALA A 78 9.07 45.69 -7.76
C ALA A 78 8.71 44.70 -6.67
N TRP A 79 7.51 44.15 -6.74
CA TRP A 79 7.00 43.14 -5.82
C TRP A 79 6.73 41.83 -6.55
N SER A 80 7.56 40.83 -6.28
CA SER A 80 7.32 39.47 -6.74
C SER A 80 6.32 38.78 -5.79
N LEU A 81 5.06 38.72 -6.20
CA LEU A 81 3.97 38.14 -5.42
C LEU A 81 3.65 36.73 -5.90
N LYS A 82 3.74 35.75 -4.99
CA LYS A 82 3.24 34.38 -5.22
C LYS A 82 1.92 34.19 -4.50
N LEU A 83 0.86 33.90 -5.25
CA LEU A 83 -0.43 33.57 -4.70
C LEU A 83 -0.55 32.05 -4.47
N PRO A 84 -1.33 31.59 -3.48
CA PRO A 84 -1.48 30.17 -3.16
C PRO A 84 -1.99 29.32 -4.34
N LYS A 85 -2.79 29.89 -5.21
CA LYS A 85 -3.37 29.25 -6.40
C LYS A 85 -3.18 30.18 -7.60
N GLY A 86 -2.05 30.13 -8.27
CA GLY A 86 -1.84 30.94 -9.48
C GLY A 86 -0.38 31.15 -9.87
N LYS A 87 -0.17 31.74 -11.05
CA LYS A 87 1.15 32.17 -11.52
C LYS A 87 1.64 33.35 -10.68
N GLY A 88 2.94 33.39 -10.39
CA GLY A 88 3.56 34.53 -9.73
C GLY A 88 3.30 35.81 -10.54
N ARG A 89 3.11 36.93 -9.83
CA ARG A 89 2.94 38.25 -10.43
C ARG A 89 4.07 39.16 -10.02
N CYS A 90 4.59 39.97 -10.96
CA CYS A 90 5.51 41.07 -10.65
C CYS A 90 4.70 42.38 -10.75
N LEU A 91 4.70 43.12 -9.67
CA LEU A 91 3.78 44.27 -9.51
C LEU A 91 4.55 45.49 -9.01
N TYR A 92 4.09 46.68 -9.41
CA TYR A 92 4.43 47.96 -8.78
C TYR A 92 3.24 48.52 -8.03
N ILE A 93 3.49 49.40 -7.05
CA ILE A 93 2.44 50.21 -6.43
C ILE A 93 2.11 51.35 -7.40
N LYS A 94 0.83 51.49 -7.78
CA LYS A 94 0.38 52.53 -8.74
C LYS A 94 0.79 53.94 -8.34
N GLU A 95 0.55 54.28 -7.08
CA GLU A 95 0.87 55.61 -6.53
C GLU A 95 2.35 55.98 -6.62
N ASP A 96 3.24 55.00 -6.43
CA ASP A 96 4.69 55.20 -6.59
C ASP A 96 5.04 55.45 -8.07
N CYS A 97 4.46 54.66 -8.98
CA CYS A 97 4.69 54.84 -10.42
C CYS A 97 4.19 56.19 -10.91
N GLU A 98 2.97 56.57 -10.52
CA GLU A 98 2.37 57.83 -10.89
C GLU A 98 3.21 59.04 -10.41
N ARG A 99 3.68 58.99 -9.16
CA ARG A 99 4.60 60.01 -8.61
C ARG A 99 5.90 60.14 -9.40
N VAL A 100 6.54 59.01 -9.72
CA VAL A 100 7.80 59.03 -10.49
C VAL A 100 7.58 59.55 -11.92
N LEU A 101 6.52 59.10 -12.58
CA LEU A 101 6.18 59.53 -13.93
C LEU A 101 5.81 61.03 -13.98
N GLN A 102 5.08 61.53 -13.01
CA GLN A 102 4.71 62.94 -12.91
C GLN A 102 5.96 63.79 -12.75
N GLU A 103 6.88 63.40 -11.88
CA GLU A 103 8.11 64.17 -11.66
C GLU A 103 9.04 64.16 -12.88
N LYS A 104 9.16 63.03 -13.55
CA LYS A 104 9.88 62.93 -14.83
C LYS A 104 9.24 63.82 -15.90
N GLY A 105 7.91 63.88 -15.93
CA GLY A 105 7.21 64.78 -16.84
C GLY A 105 7.49 66.26 -16.58
N ARG A 106 7.63 66.67 -15.30
CA ARG A 106 8.02 68.04 -14.93
C ARG A 106 9.45 68.39 -15.31
N LEU A 107 10.35 67.39 -15.24
CA LEU A 107 11.78 67.58 -15.49
C LEU A 107 12.19 67.30 -16.93
N LYS A 108 11.28 66.96 -17.83
CA LYS A 108 11.56 66.48 -19.19
C LYS A 108 12.42 67.44 -20.03
N ASP A 109 12.27 68.79 -19.79
CA ASP A 109 12.93 69.82 -20.55
C ASP A 109 14.33 70.17 -20.00
N ASN A 110 14.75 69.56 -18.87
CA ASN A 110 16.09 69.73 -18.29
C ASN A 110 16.72 68.34 -18.04
N GLN A 111 17.59 67.95 -18.98
CA GLN A 111 18.22 66.62 -18.97
C GLN A 111 19.10 66.36 -17.73
N THR A 112 19.78 67.39 -17.22
CA THR A 112 20.64 67.26 -16.02
C THR A 112 19.77 66.96 -14.79
N LEU A 113 18.75 67.77 -14.55
CA LEU A 113 17.82 67.53 -13.41
C LEU A 113 17.06 66.20 -13.54
N LEU A 114 16.73 65.79 -14.75
CA LEU A 114 16.10 64.49 -15.01
C LEU A 114 17.04 63.33 -14.68
N ASN A 115 18.31 63.43 -15.02
CA ASN A 115 19.33 62.44 -14.70
C ASN A 115 19.56 62.37 -13.19
N ASP A 116 19.77 63.54 -12.52
CA ASP A 116 19.94 63.59 -11.07
C ASP A 116 18.77 62.99 -10.30
N PHE A 117 17.54 63.30 -10.72
CA PHE A 117 16.32 62.72 -10.15
C PHE A 117 16.27 61.22 -10.36
N THR A 118 16.62 60.75 -11.55
CA THR A 118 16.61 59.28 -11.87
C THR A 118 17.61 58.54 -11.04
N GLU A 119 18.85 59.04 -10.89
CA GLU A 119 19.88 58.46 -10.04
C GLU A 119 19.46 58.43 -8.56
N ALA A 120 18.95 59.53 -8.05
CA ALA A 120 18.42 59.62 -6.68
C ALA A 120 17.28 58.60 -6.44
N GLN A 121 16.40 58.44 -7.41
CA GLN A 121 15.26 57.48 -7.30
C GLN A 121 15.73 56.03 -7.34
N ILE A 122 16.76 55.73 -8.17
CA ILE A 122 17.39 54.39 -8.20
C ILE A 122 18.02 54.08 -6.84
N LYS A 123 18.73 55.02 -6.26
CA LYS A 123 19.37 54.84 -4.93
C LYS A 123 18.33 54.58 -3.84
N VAL A 124 17.22 55.34 -3.82
CA VAL A 124 16.10 55.13 -2.89
C VAL A 124 15.51 53.71 -3.06
N CYS A 125 15.32 53.23 -4.29
CA CYS A 125 14.82 51.89 -4.56
C CYS A 125 15.77 50.79 -4.10
N GLN A 126 17.08 50.99 -4.26
CA GLN A 126 18.10 50.07 -3.77
C GLN A 126 18.09 49.98 -2.24
N GLU A 127 18.11 51.09 -1.54
CA GLU A 127 18.04 51.15 -0.07
C GLU A 127 16.78 50.49 0.47
N ARG A 128 15.62 50.73 -0.17
CA ARG A 128 14.33 50.09 0.15
C ARG A 128 14.36 48.57 -0.08
N SER A 129 15.02 48.13 -1.15
CA SER A 129 15.11 46.71 -1.50
C SER A 129 16.04 45.95 -0.55
N GLU A 130 17.17 46.57 -0.17
CA GLU A 130 18.08 46.00 0.84
C GLU A 130 17.40 45.85 2.18
N HIS A 131 16.74 46.91 2.67
CA HIS A 131 15.99 46.84 3.89
C HIS A 131 14.80 45.85 3.82
N ALA A 132 14.11 45.75 2.70
CA ALA A 132 13.05 44.79 2.47
C ALA A 132 13.57 43.32 2.58
N SER A 133 14.78 43.07 2.10
CA SER A 133 15.45 41.78 2.22
C SER A 133 15.74 41.42 3.69
N LEU A 134 16.15 42.42 4.50
CA LEU A 134 16.32 42.21 5.95
C LEU A 134 14.99 41.91 6.64
N CYS A 135 13.95 42.68 6.35
CA CYS A 135 12.60 42.44 6.91
C CYS A 135 12.04 41.08 6.51
N SER A 136 12.21 40.68 5.26
CA SER A 136 11.77 39.37 4.75
C SER A 136 12.46 38.23 5.46
N ARG A 137 13.79 38.27 5.62
CA ARG A 137 14.56 37.26 6.37
C ARG A 137 14.15 37.17 7.83
N TRP A 138 13.98 38.30 8.49
CA TRP A 138 13.52 38.38 9.86
C TRP A 138 12.12 37.75 10.03
N ALA A 139 11.16 38.11 9.18
CA ALA A 139 9.81 37.55 9.20
C ALA A 139 9.79 36.04 8.95
N GLN A 140 10.63 35.56 8.00
CA GLN A 140 10.81 34.12 7.76
C GLN A 140 11.41 33.41 8.98
N GLY A 141 12.37 34.04 9.68
CA GLY A 141 12.96 33.52 10.92
C GLY A 141 11.92 33.33 12.03
N LEU A 142 11.07 34.34 12.25
CA LEU A 142 9.97 34.27 13.20
C LEU A 142 8.96 33.17 12.86
N TRP A 143 8.59 33.04 11.58
CA TRP A 143 7.68 31.98 11.13
C TRP A 143 8.28 30.59 11.33
N LYS A 144 9.57 30.40 11.01
CA LYS A 144 10.29 29.14 11.26
C LYS A 144 10.34 28.79 12.74
N LYS A 145 10.66 29.76 13.60
CA LYS A 145 10.70 29.59 15.07
C LYS A 145 9.31 29.15 15.55
N ARG A 146 8.24 29.89 15.19
CA ARG A 146 6.87 29.55 15.58
C ARG A 146 6.44 28.17 15.11
N LYS A 147 6.79 27.80 13.85
CA LYS A 147 6.51 26.46 13.33
C LYS A 147 7.21 25.38 14.14
N LYS A 148 8.49 25.61 14.51
CA LYS A 148 9.27 24.71 15.35
C LYS A 148 8.65 24.56 16.73
N ASP A 149 8.26 25.66 17.35
CA ASP A 149 7.64 25.67 18.69
C ASP A 149 6.32 24.88 18.70
N LEU A 150 5.46 25.15 17.71
CA LEU A 150 4.19 24.41 17.55
C LEU A 150 4.43 22.91 17.33
N ASN A 151 5.43 22.56 16.54
CA ASN A 151 5.79 21.16 16.32
C ASN A 151 6.33 20.50 17.59
N SER A 152 7.18 21.21 18.34
CA SER A 152 7.68 20.73 19.64
C SER A 152 6.53 20.49 20.64
N MET A 153 5.54 21.37 20.66
CA MET A 153 4.34 21.18 21.51
C MET A 153 3.51 19.95 21.09
N ARG A 154 3.39 19.67 19.78
CA ARG A 154 2.72 18.45 19.30
C ARG A 154 3.46 17.19 19.74
N LEU A 155 4.76 17.14 19.49
CA LEU A 155 5.59 15.99 19.87
C LEU A 155 5.54 15.73 21.39
N GLU A 156 5.61 16.78 22.20
CA GLU A 156 5.51 16.64 23.65
C GLU A 156 4.14 16.11 24.07
N ARG A 157 3.05 16.60 23.43
CA ARG A 157 1.72 16.06 23.67
C ARG A 157 1.59 14.59 23.28
N GLN A 158 2.10 14.19 22.11
CA GLN A 158 2.13 12.79 21.66
C GLN A 158 2.90 11.92 22.65
N ARG A 159 4.03 12.40 23.15
CA ARG A 159 4.81 11.71 24.19
C ARG A 159 4.01 11.52 25.48
N GLN A 160 3.33 12.57 25.96
CA GLN A 160 2.52 12.49 27.19
C GLN A 160 1.33 11.54 27.04
N VAL A 161 0.63 11.56 25.89
CA VAL A 161 -0.45 10.63 25.58
C VAL A 161 0.08 9.19 25.59
N SER A 162 1.20 8.92 24.91
CA SER A 162 1.82 7.58 24.88
C SER A 162 2.23 7.09 26.28
N VAL A 163 2.80 7.95 27.11
CA VAL A 163 3.19 7.58 28.48
C VAL A 163 1.95 7.18 29.31
N LYS A 164 0.88 7.97 29.24
CA LYS A 164 -0.37 7.66 29.95
C LYS A 164 -1.01 6.36 29.47
N LEU A 165 -1.10 6.17 28.15
CA LEU A 165 -1.65 4.94 27.56
C LEU A 165 -0.82 3.70 27.90
N ARG A 166 0.51 3.81 27.91
CA ARG A 166 1.37 2.70 28.37
C ARG A 166 1.14 2.34 29.83
N ALA A 167 0.91 3.32 30.68
CA ALA A 167 0.58 3.08 32.09
C ALA A 167 -0.78 2.38 32.27
N GLU A 168 -1.70 2.53 31.33
CA GLU A 168 -2.99 1.85 31.28
C GLU A 168 -2.96 0.48 30.54
N GLY A 169 -1.76 0.02 30.13
CA GLY A 169 -1.57 -1.31 29.53
C GLY A 169 -1.64 -1.37 28.00
N TRP A 170 -1.71 -0.22 27.31
CA TRP A 170 -1.77 -0.14 25.85
C TRP A 170 -0.39 -0.12 25.16
N GLY A 171 0.65 -0.57 25.87
CA GLY A 171 2.01 -0.63 25.34
C GLY A 171 2.15 -1.38 24.02
N PRO A 172 1.67 -2.64 23.94
CA PRO A 172 1.78 -3.46 22.73
C PRO A 172 1.13 -2.82 21.49
N GLU A 173 -0.04 -2.19 21.63
CA GLU A 173 -0.75 -1.52 20.56
C GLU A 173 0.02 -0.29 20.05
N LEU A 174 0.62 0.47 20.98
CA LEU A 174 1.46 1.62 20.63
C LEU A 174 2.75 1.20 19.94
N ASP A 175 3.35 0.08 20.32
CA ASP A 175 4.53 -0.48 19.65
C ASP A 175 4.20 -0.98 18.26
N PHE A 176 3.03 -1.58 18.09
CA PHE A 176 2.51 -2.00 16.78
C PHE A 176 2.25 -0.83 15.83
N LEU A 177 1.69 0.28 16.36
CA LEU A 177 1.42 1.49 15.58
C LEU A 177 2.70 2.21 15.15
N GLY A 178 3.73 2.17 15.96
CA GLY A 178 4.97 2.92 15.75
C GLY A 178 4.78 4.45 15.86
N PRO A 179 5.85 5.23 15.60
CA PRO A 179 5.83 6.69 15.78
C PRO A 179 4.78 7.41 14.92
N ASP A 180 4.64 7.00 13.67
CA ASP A 180 3.70 7.62 12.72
C ASP A 180 2.24 7.33 13.12
N GLY A 181 1.95 6.13 13.60
CA GLY A 181 0.62 5.78 14.10
C GLY A 181 0.25 6.53 15.38
N ILE A 182 1.20 6.74 16.29
CA ILE A 182 1.01 7.54 17.51
C ILE A 182 0.66 8.99 17.15
N ALA A 183 1.24 9.56 16.11
CA ALA A 183 0.91 10.89 15.63
C ALA A 183 -0.56 11.03 15.18
N ASN A 184 -1.15 9.93 14.71
CA ASN A 184 -2.53 9.87 14.23
C ASN A 184 -3.57 9.52 15.30
N LEU A 185 -3.15 9.29 16.55
CA LEU A 185 -4.07 9.05 17.66
C LEU A 185 -5.07 10.19 17.84
N PRO A 186 -6.35 9.90 18.15
CA PRO A 186 -7.38 10.91 18.37
C PRO A 186 -6.94 11.98 19.37
N GLY A 187 -6.90 13.24 18.93
CA GLY A 187 -6.54 14.38 19.78
C GLY A 187 -5.05 14.51 20.16
N ALA A 188 -4.16 13.65 19.68
CA ALA A 188 -2.71 13.72 19.96
C ALA A 188 -2.00 14.80 19.13
N ASP A 189 -2.43 15.07 17.89
CA ASP A 189 -1.80 16.05 16.98
C ASP A 189 -2.26 17.49 17.22
N LYS A 190 -2.38 17.93 18.46
CA LYS A 190 -2.72 19.31 18.80
C LYS A 190 -1.52 20.04 19.42
N ALA A 191 -1.18 21.23 18.89
CA ALA A 191 -0.16 22.09 19.49
C ALA A 191 -0.69 22.79 20.75
N GLN A 192 -1.03 22.00 21.77
CA GLN A 192 -1.61 22.45 23.02
C GLN A 192 -1.18 21.50 24.14
N ALA A 193 -0.89 22.01 25.32
CA ALA A 193 -0.56 21.21 26.49
C ALA A 193 -1.68 20.21 26.84
N LEU A 194 -1.30 19.00 27.25
CA LEU A 194 -2.25 17.98 27.71
C LEU A 194 -2.59 18.24 29.18
N THR A 195 -3.81 18.76 29.44
CA THR A 195 -4.35 18.90 30.80
C THR A 195 -5.19 17.66 31.16
N GLU A 196 -5.43 17.41 32.46
CA GLU A 196 -6.28 16.28 32.89
C GLU A 196 -7.71 16.36 32.30
N ARG A 197 -8.28 17.56 32.21
CA ARG A 197 -9.59 17.75 31.56
C ARG A 197 -9.55 17.33 30.07
N ILE A 198 -8.49 17.70 29.36
CA ILE A 198 -8.35 17.30 27.93
C ILE A 198 -8.13 15.81 27.83
N TRP A 199 -7.30 15.23 28.72
CA TRP A 199 -7.07 13.79 28.79
C TRP A 199 -8.38 13.02 28.96
N SER A 200 -9.18 13.36 29.98
CA SER A 200 -10.47 12.71 30.22
C SER A 200 -11.43 12.81 29.03
N ASN A 201 -11.37 13.91 28.28
CA ASN A 201 -12.23 14.09 27.10
C ASN A 201 -11.80 13.25 25.88
N ILE A 202 -10.49 13.00 25.69
CA ILE A 202 -10.01 12.24 24.52
C ILE A 202 -9.86 10.74 24.82
N LEU A 203 -9.76 10.35 26.07
CA LEU A 203 -9.50 8.97 26.51
C LEU A 203 -10.52 7.96 25.92
N PRO A 204 -11.85 8.19 25.94
CA PRO A 204 -12.79 7.24 25.37
C PRO A 204 -12.54 6.95 23.89
N ALA A 205 -12.30 7.97 23.09
CA ALA A 205 -12.01 7.81 21.66
C ALA A 205 -10.63 7.15 21.41
N LEU A 206 -9.68 7.35 22.31
CA LEU A 206 -8.38 6.66 22.27
C LEU A 206 -8.53 5.17 22.54
N ILE A 207 -9.34 4.80 23.56
CA ILE A 207 -9.60 3.40 23.90
C ILE A 207 -10.30 2.70 22.75
N GLU A 208 -11.37 3.26 22.21
CA GLU A 208 -12.10 2.70 21.06
C GLU A 208 -11.16 2.43 19.87
N PHE A 209 -10.34 3.42 19.52
CA PHE A 209 -9.34 3.26 18.45
C PHE A 209 -8.30 2.16 18.76
N LEU A 210 -7.81 2.09 20.00
CA LEU A 210 -6.80 1.10 20.40
C LEU A 210 -7.38 -0.33 20.52
N GLU A 211 -8.66 -0.48 20.82
CA GLU A 211 -9.35 -1.77 20.77
C GLU A 211 -9.39 -2.32 19.34
N GLU A 212 -9.68 -1.47 18.33
CA GLU A 212 -9.60 -1.86 16.92
C GLU A 212 -8.17 -2.27 16.53
N ILE A 213 -7.17 -1.49 16.95
CA ILE A 213 -5.75 -1.82 16.71
C ILE A 213 -5.34 -3.13 17.38
N ARG A 214 -5.85 -3.40 18.58
CA ARG A 214 -5.61 -4.68 19.29
C ARG A 214 -6.08 -5.87 18.49
N VAL A 215 -7.27 -5.81 17.91
CA VAL A 215 -7.80 -6.88 17.05
C VAL A 215 -6.88 -7.12 15.86
N ILE A 216 -6.48 -6.05 15.17
CA ILE A 216 -5.58 -6.13 14.01
C ILE A 216 -4.20 -6.71 14.40
N ARG A 217 -3.64 -6.25 15.53
CA ARG A 217 -2.35 -6.75 16.03
C ARG A 217 -2.40 -8.23 16.36
N LEU A 218 -3.42 -8.66 17.12
CA LEU A 218 -3.57 -10.06 17.52
C LEU A 218 -3.79 -10.98 16.30
N GLU A 219 -4.56 -10.53 15.31
CA GLU A 219 -4.73 -11.26 14.06
C GLU A 219 -3.41 -11.39 13.31
N ARG A 220 -2.63 -10.33 13.22
CA ARG A 220 -1.30 -10.36 12.58
C ARG A 220 -0.33 -11.27 13.31
N GLU A 221 -0.25 -11.17 14.63
CA GLU A 221 0.62 -12.06 15.44
C GLU A 221 0.26 -13.52 15.27
N ARG A 222 -1.05 -13.84 15.25
CA ARG A 222 -1.54 -15.19 14.95
C ARG A 222 -1.11 -15.65 13.56
N ASN A 223 -1.26 -14.80 12.56
CA ASN A 223 -0.88 -15.10 11.18
C ASN A 223 0.62 -15.34 11.03
N ASP A 224 1.44 -14.49 11.64
CA ASP A 224 2.91 -14.63 11.64
C ASP A 224 3.35 -15.94 12.32
N LEU A 225 2.68 -16.32 13.42
CA LEU A 225 2.93 -17.58 14.12
C LEU A 225 2.58 -18.81 13.27
N ILE A 226 1.41 -18.81 12.62
CA ILE A 226 0.98 -19.88 11.72
C ILE A 226 1.97 -20.01 10.57
N GLN A 227 2.36 -18.91 9.95
CA GLN A 227 3.35 -18.93 8.88
C GLN A 227 4.71 -19.49 9.36
N CYS A 228 5.18 -19.08 10.51
CA CYS A 228 6.44 -19.58 11.08
C CYS A 228 6.39 -21.13 11.29
N ARG A 229 5.28 -21.65 11.80
CA ARG A 229 5.09 -23.09 11.99
C ARG A 229 5.07 -23.85 10.66
N MET A 230 4.41 -23.33 9.66
CA MET A 230 4.40 -23.90 8.32
C MET A 230 5.81 -23.88 7.69
N GLU A 231 6.55 -22.80 7.86
CA GLU A 231 7.95 -22.68 7.39
C GLU A 231 8.90 -23.68 8.05
N MET A 232 8.67 -24.00 9.31
CA MET A 232 9.44 -25.05 10.02
C MET A 232 9.07 -26.46 9.58
N LEU A 233 7.79 -26.72 9.26
CA LEU A 233 7.31 -28.06 8.84
C LEU A 233 7.64 -28.36 7.39
N TYR A 234 7.62 -27.40 6.50
CA TYR A 234 7.78 -27.60 5.06
C TYR A 234 9.07 -28.37 4.68
N PRO A 235 10.26 -28.00 5.18
CA PRO A 235 11.48 -28.77 4.86
C PRO A 235 11.42 -30.24 5.30
N ARG A 236 10.75 -30.52 6.42
CA ARG A 236 10.55 -31.87 6.93
C ARG A 236 9.62 -32.69 6.03
N TYR A 237 8.62 -32.05 5.47
CA TYR A 237 7.75 -32.70 4.49
C TYR A 237 8.49 -32.97 3.17
N GLU A 238 9.31 -32.05 2.69
CA GLU A 238 10.15 -32.28 1.50
C GLU A 238 11.12 -33.46 1.73
N GLU A 239 11.79 -33.51 2.87
CA GLU A 239 12.64 -34.64 3.24
C GLU A 239 11.87 -35.98 3.23
N TYR A 240 10.65 -35.97 3.77
CA TYR A 240 9.77 -37.15 3.72
C TYR A 240 9.42 -37.53 2.28
N LEU A 241 9.06 -36.60 1.40
CA LEU A 241 8.73 -36.87 0.00
C LEU A 241 9.89 -37.49 -0.76
N GLN A 242 11.15 -37.12 -0.49
CA GLN A 242 12.34 -37.68 -1.11
C GLN A 242 12.51 -39.18 -0.77
N THR A 243 11.94 -39.64 0.34
CA THR A 243 12.01 -41.09 0.73
C THR A 243 10.93 -41.93 0.06
N ARG A 244 9.98 -41.30 -0.68
CA ARG A 244 8.84 -42.02 -1.29
C ARG A 244 9.05 -42.32 -2.77
N PRO A 245 8.47 -43.39 -3.29
CA PRO A 245 8.46 -43.64 -4.73
C PRO A 245 7.71 -42.52 -5.48
N HIS A 246 8.34 -41.94 -6.47
CA HIS A 246 7.79 -40.85 -7.28
C HIS A 246 6.44 -41.17 -7.99
N ARG A 247 6.14 -42.47 -8.14
CA ARG A 247 4.90 -42.95 -8.80
C ARG A 247 3.68 -42.86 -7.91
N LEU A 248 3.85 -42.90 -6.59
CA LEU A 248 2.73 -42.85 -5.67
C LEU A 248 2.14 -41.42 -5.57
N PRO A 249 0.81 -41.31 -5.45
CA PRO A 249 0.19 -40.01 -5.18
C PRO A 249 0.60 -39.55 -3.79
N HIS A 250 0.81 -38.26 -3.67
CA HIS A 250 1.08 -37.60 -2.41
C HIS A 250 0.33 -36.26 -2.38
N PRO A 251 -0.16 -35.82 -1.22
CA PRO A 251 -0.82 -34.54 -1.06
C PRO A 251 0.15 -33.37 -1.33
N ALA A 252 -0.38 -32.22 -1.70
CA ALA A 252 0.38 -30.99 -1.62
C ALA A 252 0.63 -30.61 -0.14
N PHE A 253 1.59 -29.74 0.12
CA PHE A 253 1.86 -29.33 1.51
C PHE A 253 0.63 -28.68 2.17
N ALA A 254 -0.14 -27.90 1.41
CA ALA A 254 -1.38 -27.31 1.89
C ALA A 254 -2.43 -28.35 2.31
N ASP A 255 -2.51 -29.50 1.60
CA ASP A 255 -3.37 -30.61 2.00
C ASP A 255 -2.90 -31.21 3.34
N ILE A 256 -1.58 -31.39 3.51
CA ILE A 256 -1.01 -31.91 4.76
C ILE A 256 -1.30 -30.98 5.94
N CYS A 257 -1.23 -29.66 5.74
CA CYS A 257 -1.57 -28.68 6.79
C CYS A 257 -3.03 -28.79 7.25
N GLY A 258 -3.92 -29.30 6.40
CA GLY A 258 -5.34 -29.54 6.74
C GLY A 258 -5.60 -30.86 7.47
N GLU A 259 -4.65 -31.80 7.46
CA GLU A 259 -4.80 -33.14 8.07
C GLU A 259 -4.24 -33.19 9.50
N GLU A 260 -4.87 -33.99 10.36
CA GLU A 260 -4.34 -34.25 11.70
C GLU A 260 -3.09 -35.17 11.64
N PRO A 261 -2.09 -34.96 12.48
CA PRO A 261 -2.01 -34.00 13.60
C PRO A 261 -1.48 -32.60 13.21
N PHE A 262 -1.19 -32.33 11.95
CA PHE A 262 -0.57 -31.08 11.50
C PHE A 262 -1.51 -29.89 11.64
N ARG A 263 -2.81 -30.08 11.42
CA ARG A 263 -3.83 -29.06 11.65
C ARG A 263 -3.77 -28.55 13.09
N ALA A 264 -3.78 -29.44 14.07
CA ALA A 264 -3.67 -29.06 15.47
C ALA A 264 -2.34 -28.34 15.78
N LEU A 265 -1.23 -28.87 15.27
CA LEU A 265 0.10 -28.27 15.47
C LEU A 265 0.18 -26.84 14.94
N ILE A 266 -0.38 -26.58 13.77
CA ILE A 266 -0.28 -25.27 13.08
C ILE A 266 -1.26 -24.28 13.69
N PHE A 267 -2.55 -24.66 13.86
CA PHE A 267 -3.63 -23.71 14.15
C PHE A 267 -4.09 -23.70 15.60
N SER A 268 -3.94 -24.82 16.35
CA SER A 268 -4.49 -24.97 17.71
C SER A 268 -3.44 -24.86 18.81
N THR A 269 -2.15 -24.97 18.50
CA THR A 269 -1.09 -24.81 19.50
C THR A 269 -1.05 -23.37 20.00
N PRO A 270 -1.01 -23.13 21.33
CA PRO A 270 -0.92 -21.77 21.90
C PRO A 270 0.30 -20.98 21.41
N ALA A 271 0.19 -19.66 21.43
CA ALA A 271 1.26 -18.78 20.95
C ALA A 271 2.51 -18.79 21.82
N ASP A 272 2.33 -19.08 23.12
CA ASP A 272 3.39 -19.20 24.14
C ASP A 272 4.00 -20.60 24.22
N ASP A 273 3.47 -21.56 23.45
CA ASP A 273 4.05 -22.89 23.34
C ASP A 273 5.24 -22.89 22.37
N HIS A 274 6.43 -22.82 22.93
CA HIS A 274 7.70 -22.91 22.22
C HIS A 274 8.27 -24.33 22.17
N SER A 275 7.43 -25.34 22.36
CA SER A 275 7.83 -26.74 22.26
C SER A 275 8.49 -26.99 20.91
N PRO A 276 9.60 -27.75 20.86
CA PRO A 276 10.22 -28.11 19.60
C PRO A 276 9.27 -28.99 18.79
N LEU A 277 9.39 -28.93 17.46
CA LEU A 277 8.69 -29.86 16.58
C LEU A 277 8.89 -31.31 17.05
N PRO A 278 7.89 -32.21 16.81
CA PRO A 278 8.03 -33.61 17.08
C PRO A 278 9.34 -34.18 16.47
N LYS A 279 9.89 -35.25 17.07
CA LYS A 279 11.13 -35.88 16.56
C LYS A 279 10.98 -36.27 15.09
N PRO A 280 12.05 -36.23 14.28
CA PRO A 280 12.02 -36.55 12.86
C PRO A 280 11.34 -37.86 12.51
N ASP A 281 11.56 -38.91 13.27
CA ASP A 281 10.94 -40.24 13.05
C ASP A 281 9.43 -40.20 13.30
N GLN A 282 8.99 -39.46 14.32
CA GLN A 282 7.58 -39.28 14.60
C GLN A 282 6.90 -38.46 13.47
N LEU A 283 7.51 -37.36 13.06
CA LEU A 283 7.02 -36.54 11.93
C LEU A 283 6.90 -37.36 10.65
N LYS A 284 7.90 -38.22 10.35
CA LYS A 284 7.86 -39.11 9.19
C LYS A 284 6.66 -40.07 9.24
N ASN A 285 6.40 -40.66 10.40
CA ASN A 285 5.23 -41.53 10.60
C ASN A 285 3.92 -40.75 10.48
N ASP A 286 3.86 -39.54 11.03
CA ASP A 286 2.67 -38.70 10.98
C ASP A 286 2.40 -38.23 9.54
N PHE A 287 3.43 -37.85 8.76
CA PHE A 287 3.29 -37.57 7.32
C PHE A 287 2.80 -38.78 6.54
N ALA A 288 3.28 -40.00 6.88
CA ALA A 288 2.84 -41.23 6.22
C ALA A 288 1.35 -41.51 6.49
N LYS A 289 0.90 -41.35 7.74
CA LYS A 289 -0.52 -41.48 8.13
C LYS A 289 -1.40 -40.46 7.48
N ALA A 290 -1.03 -39.19 7.55
CA ALA A 290 -1.78 -38.10 6.93
C ALA A 290 -1.87 -38.24 5.40
N SER A 291 -0.75 -38.64 4.74
CA SER A 291 -0.76 -38.87 3.29
C SER A 291 -1.68 -40.05 2.92
N LYS A 292 -1.74 -41.12 3.74
CA LYS A 292 -2.64 -42.25 3.50
C LYS A 292 -4.10 -41.82 3.68
N ALA A 293 -4.41 -41.17 4.77
CA ALA A 293 -5.76 -40.66 5.05
C ALA A 293 -6.25 -39.70 3.94
N TRP A 294 -5.38 -38.82 3.45
CA TRP A 294 -5.68 -37.93 2.33
C TRP A 294 -6.01 -38.72 1.05
N VAL A 295 -5.18 -39.69 0.66
CA VAL A 295 -5.43 -40.55 -0.52
C VAL A 295 -6.77 -41.27 -0.39
N GLU A 296 -7.05 -41.85 0.78
CA GLU A 296 -8.31 -42.55 1.05
C GLU A 296 -9.52 -41.58 0.93
N SER A 297 -9.45 -40.43 1.55
CA SER A 297 -10.52 -39.39 1.50
C SER A 297 -10.76 -38.91 0.07
N ARG A 298 -9.68 -38.59 -0.69
CA ARG A 298 -9.82 -38.12 -2.10
C ARG A 298 -10.26 -39.23 -3.03
N SER A 299 -9.88 -40.49 -2.77
CA SER A 299 -10.41 -41.64 -3.51
C SER A 299 -11.90 -41.82 -3.30
N GLN A 300 -12.39 -41.76 -2.08
CA GLN A 300 -13.85 -41.82 -1.79
C GLN A 300 -14.61 -40.68 -2.50
N MET A 301 -14.04 -39.46 -2.53
CA MET A 301 -14.65 -38.35 -3.28
C MET A 301 -14.74 -38.68 -4.78
N LEU A 302 -13.68 -39.26 -5.38
CA LEU A 302 -13.68 -39.67 -6.78
C LEU A 302 -14.64 -40.83 -7.05
N GLU A 303 -14.75 -41.81 -6.14
CA GLU A 303 -15.70 -42.91 -6.22
C GLU A 303 -17.15 -42.42 -6.27
N ALA A 304 -17.48 -41.36 -5.51
CA ALA A 304 -18.81 -40.75 -5.53
C ALA A 304 -19.16 -40.09 -6.89
N LEU A 305 -18.18 -39.85 -7.76
CA LEU A 305 -18.40 -39.31 -9.10
C LEU A 305 -18.58 -40.42 -10.15
N LEU A 306 -18.33 -41.69 -9.80
CA LEU A 306 -18.43 -42.80 -10.76
C LEU A 306 -19.87 -43.14 -11.13
N PRO A 307 -20.15 -43.35 -12.42
CA PRO A 307 -21.45 -43.86 -12.86
C PRO A 307 -21.56 -45.38 -12.60
N SER A 308 -22.79 -45.90 -12.60
CA SER A 308 -23.07 -47.31 -12.31
C SER A 308 -22.39 -48.30 -13.24
N ASN A 309 -22.01 -47.89 -14.45
CA ASN A 309 -21.29 -48.69 -15.43
C ASN A 309 -19.77 -48.65 -15.27
N CYS A 310 -19.26 -47.98 -14.26
CA CYS A 310 -17.82 -47.90 -13.91
C CYS A 310 -17.65 -47.93 -12.39
N PRO A 311 -17.74 -49.12 -11.73
CA PRO A 311 -17.96 -49.21 -10.29
C PRO A 311 -16.67 -49.01 -9.46
N ARG A 312 -15.48 -48.97 -10.06
CA ARG A 312 -14.22 -48.90 -9.34
C ARG A 312 -13.24 -47.90 -9.98
N LEU A 313 -12.40 -47.28 -9.19
CA LEU A 313 -11.38 -46.32 -9.63
C LEU A 313 -10.25 -46.97 -10.46
N ASP A 314 -9.90 -48.22 -10.16
CA ASP A 314 -8.77 -48.94 -10.77
C ASP A 314 -9.08 -49.57 -12.15
N ILE A 315 -10.34 -49.51 -12.60
CA ILE A 315 -10.74 -49.96 -13.93
C ILE A 315 -10.03 -49.13 -15.01
N ALA A 316 -9.53 -49.79 -16.03
CA ALA A 316 -8.80 -49.20 -17.14
C ALA A 316 -9.63 -48.12 -17.91
N ALA A 317 -10.95 -48.26 -17.89
CA ALA A 317 -11.88 -47.30 -18.52
C ALA A 317 -12.25 -46.10 -17.63
N THR A 318 -11.66 -45.96 -16.42
CA THR A 318 -11.97 -44.86 -15.49
C THR A 318 -11.14 -43.65 -15.81
N PHE A 319 -11.77 -42.62 -16.35
CA PHE A 319 -11.17 -41.33 -16.65
C PHE A 319 -11.93 -40.19 -16.02
N PHE A 320 -11.17 -39.19 -15.58
CA PHE A 320 -11.67 -37.93 -15.07
C PHE A 320 -11.22 -36.79 -15.98
N ARG A 321 -11.93 -35.68 -15.95
CA ARG A 321 -11.49 -34.42 -16.51
C ARG A 321 -11.39 -33.32 -15.45
N CYS A 322 -10.38 -32.51 -15.61
CA CYS A 322 -10.22 -31.29 -14.86
C CYS A 322 -10.97 -30.16 -15.57
N GLN A 323 -11.65 -29.30 -14.83
CA GLN A 323 -12.38 -28.14 -15.37
C GLN A 323 -11.45 -27.10 -16.05
N TRP A 324 -10.14 -27.20 -15.85
CA TRP A 324 -9.15 -26.23 -16.34
C TRP A 324 -8.35 -26.73 -17.55
N CYS A 325 -8.40 -27.97 -17.86
CA CYS A 325 -7.76 -28.56 -19.04
C CYS A 325 -8.63 -29.62 -19.68
N THR A 326 -8.32 -29.98 -20.93
CA THR A 326 -9.09 -30.94 -21.72
C THR A 326 -8.54 -32.36 -21.68
N GLU A 327 -7.44 -32.57 -20.95
CA GLU A 327 -6.74 -33.87 -20.89
C GLU A 327 -7.56 -34.89 -20.08
N PRO A 328 -7.85 -36.09 -20.62
CA PRO A 328 -8.42 -37.19 -19.86
C PRO A 328 -7.37 -37.77 -18.92
N ILE A 329 -7.70 -37.89 -17.64
CA ILE A 329 -6.75 -38.29 -16.59
C ILE A 329 -7.29 -39.50 -15.85
N SER A 330 -6.49 -40.59 -15.82
CA SER A 330 -6.85 -41.79 -15.09
C SER A 330 -6.50 -41.72 -13.59
N TYR A 331 -7.13 -42.55 -12.78
CA TYR A 331 -6.69 -42.78 -11.42
C TYR A 331 -5.42 -43.66 -11.40
N PRO A 332 -4.41 -43.44 -10.53
CA PRO A 332 -4.34 -42.37 -9.51
C PRO A 332 -3.71 -41.06 -10.00
N ARG A 333 -3.44 -40.90 -11.29
CA ARG A 333 -2.82 -39.67 -11.85
C ARG A 333 -3.59 -38.40 -11.56
N ILE A 334 -4.92 -38.47 -11.49
CA ILE A 334 -5.79 -37.33 -11.15
C ILE A 334 -5.43 -36.70 -9.81
N LEU A 335 -5.00 -37.49 -8.83
CA LEU A 335 -4.57 -37.02 -7.51
C LEU A 335 -3.27 -36.17 -7.55
N LYS A 336 -2.52 -36.26 -8.65
CA LYS A 336 -1.28 -35.52 -8.87
C LYS A 336 -1.41 -34.43 -9.92
N HIS A 337 -2.63 -34.20 -10.40
CA HIS A 337 -2.85 -33.26 -11.50
C HIS A 337 -2.70 -31.81 -11.03
N SER A 338 -1.68 -31.13 -11.55
CA SER A 338 -1.25 -29.80 -11.10
C SER A 338 -2.32 -28.71 -11.22
N CYS A 339 -3.22 -28.80 -12.20
CA CYS A 339 -4.31 -27.84 -12.35
C CYS A 339 -5.27 -27.81 -11.15
N LEU A 340 -5.37 -28.94 -10.44
CA LEU A 340 -6.26 -29.08 -9.28
C LEU A 340 -5.65 -28.54 -7.98
N SER A 341 -4.38 -28.17 -8.00
CA SER A 341 -3.67 -27.56 -6.87
C SER A 341 -3.25 -26.12 -7.18
N THR A 342 -4.14 -25.35 -7.80
CA THR A 342 -3.91 -23.95 -8.18
C THR A 342 -4.90 -23.01 -7.49
N SER A 343 -4.62 -21.72 -7.56
CA SER A 343 -5.51 -20.66 -7.01
C SER A 343 -6.83 -20.48 -7.78
N LYS A 344 -7.05 -21.25 -8.85
CA LYS A 344 -8.29 -21.18 -9.62
C LYS A 344 -9.40 -21.89 -8.83
N ILE A 345 -10.38 -21.13 -8.36
CA ILE A 345 -11.50 -21.60 -7.59
C ILE A 345 -12.77 -21.32 -8.38
N ARG A 346 -13.67 -22.28 -8.46
CA ARG A 346 -14.99 -22.13 -9.11
C ARG A 346 -16.06 -21.80 -8.09
N SER A 347 -16.13 -22.56 -7.02
CA SER A 347 -17.06 -22.37 -5.92
C SER A 347 -16.35 -21.76 -4.72
N LYS A 348 -17.03 -20.86 -3.98
CA LYS A 348 -16.49 -20.30 -2.75
C LYS A 348 -16.20 -21.44 -1.75
N PRO A 349 -14.96 -21.59 -1.27
CA PRO A 349 -14.63 -22.56 -0.23
C PRO A 349 -15.42 -22.28 1.05
N SER A 350 -15.53 -23.28 1.94
CA SER A 350 -16.08 -23.07 3.28
C SER A 350 -15.23 -22.02 4.05
N ASP A 351 -15.81 -21.38 5.05
CA ASP A 351 -15.08 -20.39 5.85
C ASP A 351 -13.89 -21.02 6.61
N GLU A 352 -14.00 -22.31 6.99
CA GLU A 352 -12.89 -23.08 7.57
C GLU A 352 -11.78 -23.33 6.55
N ASP A 353 -12.12 -23.65 5.32
CA ASP A 353 -11.17 -23.81 4.24
C ASP A 353 -10.50 -22.48 3.90
N LEU A 354 -11.24 -21.36 3.87
CA LEU A 354 -10.67 -20.04 3.62
C LEU A 354 -9.59 -19.64 4.63
N GLU A 355 -9.71 -20.02 5.90
CA GLU A 355 -8.66 -19.79 6.88
C GLU A 355 -7.38 -20.58 6.56
N LEU A 356 -7.49 -21.85 6.20
CA LEU A 356 -6.35 -22.66 5.74
C LEU A 356 -5.70 -22.07 4.49
N TYR A 357 -6.48 -21.46 3.58
CA TYR A 357 -6.01 -20.98 2.29
C TYR A 357 -5.38 -19.59 2.32
N LYS A 358 -5.67 -18.77 3.31
CA LYS A 358 -4.92 -17.52 3.55
C LYS A 358 -3.41 -17.77 3.63
N TYR A 359 -3.01 -18.96 4.01
CA TYR A 359 -1.63 -19.38 4.21
C TYR A 359 -1.10 -20.36 3.16
N ALA A 360 -1.78 -20.55 2.02
CA ALA A 360 -1.38 -21.46 0.94
C ALA A 360 -0.08 -21.03 0.22
N TRP A 361 0.95 -20.83 1.00
CA TRP A 361 2.26 -20.32 0.64
C TRP A 361 3.04 -21.22 -0.34
N ARG A 362 2.81 -22.55 -0.31
CA ARG A 362 3.54 -23.56 -1.11
C ARG A 362 2.61 -24.41 -1.98
N GLY A 363 1.55 -23.84 -2.47
CA GLY A 363 0.57 -24.50 -3.32
C GLY A 363 -0.80 -24.54 -2.68
N TRP A 364 -1.79 -24.80 -3.51
CA TRP A 364 -3.19 -24.87 -3.09
C TRP A 364 -3.57 -26.32 -2.84
N PRO A 365 -4.52 -26.58 -1.92
CA PRO A 365 -5.05 -27.92 -1.73
C PRO A 365 -5.64 -28.48 -3.02
N TRP A 366 -5.61 -29.79 -3.14
CA TRP A 366 -6.15 -30.47 -4.29
C TRP A 366 -7.70 -30.34 -4.34
N ASN A 367 -8.23 -30.00 -5.53
CA ASN A 367 -9.66 -29.87 -5.80
C ASN A 367 -10.40 -28.97 -4.81
N LEU A 368 -9.82 -27.79 -4.55
CA LEU A 368 -10.38 -26.80 -3.66
C LEU A 368 -11.79 -26.39 -4.08
N GLY A 369 -12.75 -26.46 -3.16
CA GLY A 369 -14.19 -26.26 -3.45
C GLY A 369 -14.93 -27.53 -3.90
N GLY A 370 -14.22 -28.62 -4.19
CA GLY A 370 -14.80 -29.95 -4.45
C GLY A 370 -15.40 -30.15 -5.84
N ASP A 371 -15.46 -29.12 -6.70
CA ASP A 371 -16.19 -29.11 -7.97
C ASP A 371 -15.32 -28.98 -9.24
N GLN A 372 -14.02 -29.14 -9.10
CA GLN A 372 -13.07 -28.96 -10.21
C GLN A 372 -12.79 -30.25 -11.00
N VAL A 373 -13.31 -31.37 -10.53
CA VAL A 373 -13.12 -32.71 -11.13
C VAL A 373 -14.50 -33.31 -11.44
N GLU A 374 -14.62 -33.91 -12.60
CA GLU A 374 -15.79 -34.69 -12.98
C GLU A 374 -15.40 -35.97 -13.73
N PHE A 375 -16.28 -36.96 -13.75
CA PHE A 375 -16.08 -38.14 -14.55
C PHE A 375 -16.13 -37.81 -16.03
N ASN A 376 -15.22 -38.37 -16.83
CA ASN A 376 -15.12 -38.11 -18.26
C ASN A 376 -15.76 -39.26 -19.04
N GLU A 377 -17.08 -39.20 -19.27
CA GLU A 377 -17.83 -40.25 -19.96
C GLU A 377 -17.36 -40.46 -21.39
N GLU A 378 -16.95 -39.42 -22.09
CA GLU A 378 -16.46 -39.50 -23.46
C GLU A 378 -15.16 -40.30 -23.55
N ALA A 379 -14.16 -39.94 -22.72
CA ALA A 379 -12.88 -40.66 -22.64
C ALA A 379 -13.06 -42.10 -22.14
N ALA A 380 -13.96 -42.32 -21.19
CA ALA A 380 -14.31 -43.65 -20.70
C ALA A 380 -14.96 -44.49 -21.79
N GLY A 381 -15.78 -43.90 -22.66
CA GLY A 381 -16.38 -44.55 -23.82
C GLY A 381 -15.30 -45.06 -24.76
N TYR A 382 -14.42 -44.20 -25.23
CA TYR A 382 -13.31 -44.58 -26.08
C TYR A 382 -12.39 -45.66 -25.46
N ALA A 383 -12.10 -45.55 -24.16
CA ALA A 383 -11.32 -46.56 -23.47
C ALA A 383 -12.00 -47.92 -23.43
N ARG A 384 -13.31 -48.01 -23.20
CA ARG A 384 -14.09 -49.25 -23.27
C ARG A 384 -13.99 -49.92 -24.62
N ASP A 385 -14.11 -49.15 -25.71
CA ASP A 385 -13.97 -49.67 -27.08
C ASP A 385 -12.57 -50.20 -27.34
N ILE A 386 -11.53 -49.52 -26.95
CA ILE A 386 -10.14 -49.92 -27.11
C ILE A 386 -9.87 -51.19 -26.29
N ILE A 387 -10.32 -51.28 -25.03
CA ILE A 387 -10.15 -52.45 -24.15
C ILE A 387 -10.85 -53.67 -24.76
N SER A 388 -12.07 -53.50 -25.29
CA SER A 388 -12.80 -54.59 -25.98
C SER A 388 -12.05 -55.09 -27.24
N VAL A 389 -11.47 -54.21 -28.03
CA VAL A 389 -10.62 -54.59 -29.17
C VAL A 389 -9.38 -55.36 -28.72
N CYS A 390 -8.84 -55.05 -27.53
CA CYS A 390 -7.71 -55.81 -26.95
C CYS A 390 -8.15 -57.19 -26.39
N GLY A 391 -9.43 -57.52 -26.41
CA GLY A 391 -9.96 -58.82 -25.91
C GLY A 391 -10.15 -58.89 -24.41
N ALA A 392 -10.16 -57.77 -23.71
CA ALA A 392 -10.40 -57.69 -22.27
C ALA A 392 -11.80 -57.15 -21.94
N ASP A 393 -12.29 -57.43 -20.72
CA ASP A 393 -13.58 -56.90 -20.26
C ASP A 393 -13.42 -55.47 -19.72
N PRO A 394 -14.05 -54.49 -20.36
CA PRO A 394 -13.94 -53.07 -19.93
C PRO A 394 -14.52 -52.79 -18.54
N GLN A 395 -15.33 -53.67 -17.98
CA GLN A 395 -15.96 -53.51 -16.66
C GLN A 395 -15.10 -54.11 -15.52
N GLU A 396 -14.18 -54.98 -15.85
CA GLU A 396 -13.41 -55.76 -14.84
C GLU A 396 -11.92 -55.46 -14.89
N VAL A 397 -11.36 -55.25 -16.12
CA VAL A 397 -9.92 -55.12 -16.30
C VAL A 397 -9.38 -53.85 -15.65
N SER A 398 -8.34 -54.03 -14.81
CA SER A 398 -7.63 -52.89 -14.23
C SER A 398 -6.66 -52.23 -15.22
N ALA A 399 -6.31 -50.97 -14.98
CA ALA A 399 -5.31 -50.25 -15.77
C ALA A 399 -3.93 -50.96 -15.69
N GLU A 400 -3.62 -51.60 -14.56
CA GLU A 400 -2.37 -52.38 -14.38
C GLU A 400 -2.39 -53.63 -15.23
N ALA A 401 -3.46 -54.41 -15.21
CA ALA A 401 -3.62 -55.60 -16.05
C ALA A 401 -3.56 -55.28 -17.54
N MET A 402 -4.17 -54.16 -17.96
CA MET A 402 -4.07 -53.68 -19.36
C MET A 402 -2.64 -53.28 -19.76
N ASN A 403 -1.86 -52.76 -18.82
CA ASN A 403 -0.44 -52.43 -19.06
C ASN A 403 0.40 -53.71 -19.18
N GLU A 404 0.08 -54.77 -18.39
CA GLU A 404 0.76 -56.08 -18.47
C GLU A 404 0.43 -56.81 -19.79
N LEU A 405 -0.80 -56.68 -20.31
CA LEU A 405 -1.15 -57.21 -21.61
C LEU A 405 -0.37 -56.55 -22.77
N ASP A 406 0.20 -55.39 -22.59
CA ASP A 406 0.96 -54.60 -23.55
C ASP A 406 0.36 -54.55 -24.97
N CYS A 407 -0.96 -54.52 -25.07
CA CYS A 407 -1.70 -54.48 -26.33
C CYS A 407 -1.30 -53.26 -27.17
N ARG A 408 -1.08 -53.49 -28.48
CA ARG A 408 -0.81 -52.46 -29.45
C ARG A 408 -2.03 -52.27 -30.37
N VAL A 409 -2.51 -51.08 -30.44
CA VAL A 409 -3.69 -50.68 -31.20
C VAL A 409 -3.26 -49.86 -32.42
N GLU A 410 -3.72 -50.22 -33.62
CA GLU A 410 -3.47 -49.47 -34.83
C GLU A 410 -4.58 -48.44 -35.07
N CYS A 411 -4.22 -47.19 -35.25
CA CYS A 411 -5.16 -46.16 -35.68
C CYS A 411 -5.43 -46.25 -37.19
N LEU A 412 -6.54 -46.83 -37.58
CA LEU A 412 -6.90 -46.98 -38.97
C LEU A 412 -7.03 -45.63 -39.69
N ARG A 413 -7.51 -44.61 -39.05
CA ARG A 413 -7.63 -43.24 -39.58
C ARG A 413 -6.26 -42.62 -39.89
N CYS A 414 -5.29 -42.81 -39.03
CA CYS A 414 -3.89 -42.36 -39.23
C CYS A 414 -3.18 -43.19 -40.32
N SER A 415 -3.43 -44.50 -40.34
CA SER A 415 -2.84 -45.43 -41.31
C SER A 415 -3.31 -45.22 -42.76
N GLN A 416 -4.47 -44.60 -42.98
CA GLN A 416 -5.00 -44.24 -44.27
C GLN A 416 -4.51 -42.89 -44.81
N GLY A 417 -3.75 -42.13 -44.03
CA GLY A 417 -3.21 -40.82 -44.36
C GLY A 417 -2.17 -40.85 -45.50
N VAL A 418 -1.77 -39.67 -46.00
CA VAL A 418 -0.90 -39.45 -47.17
C VAL A 418 0.44 -40.24 -47.11
N ARG A 419 0.91 -40.60 -45.94
CA ARG A 419 2.19 -41.33 -45.75
C ARG A 419 2.06 -42.84 -45.61
N LYS A 420 0.86 -43.42 -45.59
CA LYS A 420 0.60 -44.86 -45.43
C LYS A 420 1.44 -45.54 -44.32
N VAL A 421 1.74 -44.83 -43.25
CA VAL A 421 2.54 -45.35 -42.12
C VAL A 421 1.56 -45.94 -41.11
N ARG A 422 1.75 -47.24 -40.75
CA ARG A 422 0.98 -47.86 -39.71
C ARG A 422 1.41 -47.29 -38.34
N LEU A 423 0.51 -46.57 -37.66
CA LEU A 423 0.75 -46.03 -36.33
C LEU A 423 0.17 -47.00 -35.29
N ALA A 424 1.05 -47.82 -34.72
CA ALA A 424 0.69 -48.68 -33.60
C ALA A 424 1.01 -47.95 -32.28
N MET A 425 0.02 -47.81 -31.42
CA MET A 425 0.11 -47.11 -30.14
C MET A 425 -0.19 -48.03 -28.97
N ARG A 426 0.25 -47.66 -27.77
CA ARG A 426 -0.21 -48.33 -26.55
C ARG A 426 -1.69 -47.95 -26.35
N TRP A 427 -2.45 -48.82 -25.67
CA TRP A 427 -3.85 -48.59 -25.36
C TRP A 427 -4.11 -47.25 -24.65
N THR A 428 -3.14 -46.76 -23.84
CA THR A 428 -3.22 -45.47 -23.13
C THR A 428 -3.02 -44.27 -24.04
N THR A 429 -2.58 -44.40 -25.28
CA THR A 429 -2.30 -43.33 -26.25
C THR A 429 -3.14 -43.44 -27.53
N ALA A 430 -3.89 -44.54 -27.63
CA ALA A 430 -4.84 -44.76 -28.74
C ALA A 430 -6.17 -44.01 -28.53
#